data_42599fb41d88f8945b82fcfd5ffd181a
#
_entry.id   42599fb41d88f8945b82fcfd5ffd181a
#
_cell.length_a   1.000
_cell.length_b   1.000
_cell.length_c   1.000
_cell.angle_alpha   90.00
_cell.angle_beta   90.00
_cell.angle_gamma   90.00
#
_symmetry.space_group_name_H-M   'P 1'
#
loop_
_entity.id
_entity.type
_entity.pdbx_description
1 polymer ?
#
loop_
_entity_poly.entity_id
_entity_poly.type
_entity_poly.pdbx_seq_one_letter_code
_entity_poly.pdbx_strand_id
1 'polypeptide(L)'
;MPTEYTNLVSALADTGYPCAEYGWKTRPDGTYLVVGLDYEAGRQEGDGAKQDRSFSVSVDAFFAKLSDRAAVAGKVEAALASCLGDSWELNSIQHETETGLFHIEWVGEVFGTITAPPEPEGDA
;
A
#
# COMPACT_ATOMS: atom_id res chain seq x y z
N MET A 1 -9.11 10.59 -1.66
CA MET A 1 -8.33 9.35 -1.72
C MET A 1 -8.01 9.05 -3.17
N PRO A 2 -6.76 8.88 -3.51
CA PRO A 2 -6.43 8.60 -4.91
C PRO A 2 -7.06 7.29 -5.38
N THR A 3 -7.59 7.33 -6.57
CA THR A 3 -8.24 6.16 -7.15
C THR A 3 -7.27 4.99 -7.31
N GLU A 4 -6.03 5.30 -7.68
CA GLU A 4 -5.03 4.26 -7.86
C GLU A 4 -4.79 3.49 -6.56
N TYR A 5 -4.78 4.20 -5.44
CA TYR A 5 -4.60 3.54 -4.16
C TYR A 5 -5.80 2.66 -3.83
N THR A 6 -7.00 3.16 -4.05
CA THR A 6 -8.21 2.38 -3.80
C THR A 6 -8.22 1.11 -4.64
N ASN A 7 -7.81 1.24 -5.90
CA ASN A 7 -7.73 0.08 -6.78
C ASN A 7 -6.67 -0.91 -6.31
N LEU A 8 -5.56 -0.40 -5.81
CA LEU A 8 -4.49 -1.26 -5.31
C LEU A 8 -4.96 -2.06 -4.10
N VAL A 9 -5.66 -1.42 -3.18
CA VAL A 9 -6.17 -2.12 -2.01
C VAL A 9 -7.09 -3.26 -2.45
N SER A 10 -7.96 -3.01 -3.42
CA SER A 10 -8.84 -4.05 -3.95
C SER A 10 -8.06 -5.16 -4.62
N ALA A 11 -7.06 -4.81 -5.41
CA ALA A 11 -6.26 -5.82 -6.11
C ALA A 11 -5.49 -6.69 -5.12
N LEU A 12 -4.98 -6.09 -4.05
CA LEU A 12 -4.26 -6.84 -3.04
C LEU A 12 -5.20 -7.78 -2.28
N ALA A 13 -6.42 -7.32 -2.03
CA ALA A 13 -7.41 -8.18 -1.39
C ALA A 13 -7.75 -9.38 -2.26
N ASP A 14 -7.67 -9.21 -3.57
CA ASP A 14 -7.98 -10.29 -4.51
C ASP A 14 -6.85 -11.29 -4.68
N THR A 15 -5.69 -11.07 -4.08
CA THR A 15 -4.58 -12.03 -4.19
C THR A 15 -4.86 -13.33 -3.47
N GLY A 16 -5.80 -13.30 -2.54
CA GLY A 16 -6.08 -14.46 -1.71
C GLY A 16 -5.40 -14.40 -0.36
N TYR A 17 -4.48 -13.47 -0.16
CA TYR A 17 -3.86 -13.29 1.14
C TYR A 17 -4.63 -12.25 1.94
N PRO A 18 -4.75 -12.42 3.24
CA PRO A 18 -5.37 -11.36 4.06
C PRO A 18 -4.58 -10.07 3.89
N CYS A 19 -5.28 -8.98 3.70
CA CYS A 19 -4.65 -7.68 3.49
C CYS A 19 -5.38 -6.65 4.32
N ALA A 20 -4.64 -5.84 5.05
CA ALA A 20 -5.21 -4.77 5.86
C ALA A 20 -4.48 -3.47 5.60
N GLU A 21 -5.17 -2.36 5.76
CA GLU A 21 -4.53 -1.06 5.65
C GLU A 21 -3.89 -0.73 6.99
N TYR A 22 -2.66 -0.29 6.92
CA TYR A 22 -1.87 0.21 8.05
C TYR A 22 -1.52 -0.81 9.12
N GLY A 23 -1.99 -2.02 9.02
CA GLY A 23 -1.56 -3.08 9.91
C GLY A 23 -2.71 -3.88 10.48
N TRP A 24 -2.34 -4.84 11.31
CA TRP A 24 -3.30 -5.78 11.87
C TRP A 24 -3.31 -5.63 13.37
N LYS A 25 -4.50 -5.58 13.93
CA LYS A 25 -4.63 -5.60 15.38
C LYS A 25 -4.16 -6.94 15.91
N THR A 26 -4.61 -8.01 15.26
CA THR A 26 -4.13 -9.34 15.56
C THR A 26 -3.65 -9.92 14.25
N ARG A 27 -2.37 -10.22 14.19
CA ARG A 27 -1.74 -10.70 12.99
C ARG A 27 -2.35 -12.03 12.56
N PRO A 28 -2.70 -12.20 11.27
CA PRO A 28 -3.22 -13.48 10.80
C PRO A 28 -2.15 -14.56 10.85
N ASP A 29 -2.57 -15.80 10.88
CA ASP A 29 -1.66 -16.89 10.69
C ASP A 29 -1.34 -16.99 9.21
N GLY A 30 -0.13 -17.41 8.89
CA GLY A 30 0.27 -17.59 7.51
C GLY A 30 0.67 -16.28 6.85
N THR A 31 0.58 -16.26 5.54
CA THR A 31 0.99 -15.10 4.75
C THR A 31 -0.04 -14.00 4.86
N TYR A 32 0.40 -12.77 5.03
CA TYR A 32 -0.52 -11.65 5.05
C TYR A 32 0.16 -10.40 4.52
N LEU A 33 -0.66 -9.43 4.14
CA LEU A 33 -0.20 -8.19 3.51
C LEU A 33 -0.66 -6.99 4.33
N VAL A 34 0.13 -5.93 4.24
CA VAL A 34 -0.22 -4.63 4.82
C VAL A 34 -0.01 -3.59 3.74
N VAL A 35 -0.94 -2.70 3.59
CA VAL A 35 -0.82 -1.62 2.61
C VAL A 35 -1.14 -0.31 3.29
N GLY A 36 -0.44 0.75 2.91
CA GLY A 36 -0.70 2.05 3.50
C GLY A 36 -0.37 3.16 2.54
N LEU A 37 -1.03 4.27 2.74
CA LEU A 37 -0.80 5.46 1.95
C LEU A 37 -0.27 6.53 2.88
N ASP A 38 0.91 7.06 2.56
CA ASP A 38 1.48 8.12 3.36
C ASP A 38 1.25 9.42 2.63
N TYR A 39 0.77 10.38 3.38
CA TYR A 39 0.50 11.67 2.83
C TYR A 39 1.79 12.49 2.77
N GLU A 40 2.08 13.01 1.59
CA GLU A 40 3.25 13.83 1.45
C GLU A 40 2.91 15.21 1.86
N ALA A 41 3.11 15.51 3.09
CA ALA A 41 2.76 16.80 3.59
C ALA A 41 3.64 17.86 2.99
N GLY A 42 3.25 19.02 3.00
CA GLY A 42 4.11 20.12 2.70
C GLY A 42 4.16 20.58 1.28
N ARG A 43 3.51 19.95 0.40
CA ARG A 43 3.50 20.46 -0.95
C ARG A 43 2.27 21.27 -1.17
N GLN A 44 2.27 22.46 -0.68
CA GLN A 44 1.18 23.33 -0.89
C GLN A 44 1.55 24.26 -2.00
N GLU A 45 0.83 24.21 -3.07
CA GLU A 45 1.15 25.05 -4.18
C GLU A 45 0.10 26.08 -4.36
N GLY A 46 0.49 27.23 -4.76
CA GLY A 46 -0.41 28.25 -5.17
C GLY A 46 -1.49 28.57 -4.18
N ASP A 47 -2.67 28.63 -4.60
CA ASP A 47 -3.74 29.10 -3.79
C ASP A 47 -4.32 28.04 -2.90
N GLY A 48 -3.89 26.85 -3.00
CA GLY A 48 -4.31 25.83 -2.09
C GLY A 48 -5.68 25.26 -2.30
N ALA A 49 -6.38 25.68 -3.29
CA ALA A 49 -7.74 25.21 -3.46
C ALA A 49 -7.80 23.78 -3.89
N LYS A 50 -6.99 23.37 -4.84
CA LYS A 50 -6.96 22.02 -5.33
C LYS A 50 -5.54 21.74 -5.66
N GLN A 51 -5.00 20.73 -5.07
CA GLN A 51 -3.59 20.44 -5.22
C GLN A 51 -3.40 19.05 -5.74
N ASP A 52 -2.58 18.91 -6.76
CA ASP A 52 -2.14 17.60 -7.19
C ASP A 52 -1.01 17.21 -6.29
N ARG A 53 -1.12 16.06 -5.71
CA ARG A 53 -0.17 15.60 -4.72
C ARG A 53 0.36 14.25 -5.07
N SER A 54 1.59 14.05 -4.65
CA SER A 54 2.23 12.76 -4.74
C SER A 54 2.10 12.11 -3.37
N PHE A 55 1.70 10.88 -3.33
CA PHE A 55 1.58 10.12 -2.10
C PHE A 55 2.45 8.89 -2.21
N SER A 56 3.12 8.55 -1.12
CA SER A 56 3.86 7.31 -1.04
C SER A 56 2.93 6.19 -0.63
N VAL A 57 3.09 5.06 -1.28
CA VAL A 57 2.35 3.86 -0.94
C VAL A 57 3.36 2.83 -0.49
N SER A 58 3.07 2.12 0.58
CA SER A 58 3.89 0.99 0.96
C SER A 58 3.04 -0.27 0.97
N VAL A 59 3.62 -1.36 0.50
CA VAL A 59 2.99 -2.67 0.56
C VAL A 59 3.99 -3.60 1.20
N ASP A 60 3.58 -4.28 2.24
CA ASP A 60 4.44 -5.19 2.97
C ASP A 60 3.82 -6.58 2.94
N ALA A 61 4.64 -7.58 2.66
CA ALA A 61 4.19 -8.96 2.69
C ALA A 61 5.00 -9.71 3.73
N PHE A 62 4.31 -10.52 4.50
CA PHE A 62 4.93 -11.32 5.54
C PHE A 62 4.60 -12.78 5.31
N PHE A 63 5.59 -13.65 5.34
CA PHE A 63 5.37 -15.07 5.10
C PHE A 63 6.43 -15.89 5.83
N ALA A 64 6.09 -17.14 6.14
CA ALA A 64 6.93 -17.96 7.01
C ALA A 64 7.96 -18.79 6.28
N LYS A 65 7.69 -19.16 5.03
CA LYS A 65 8.56 -20.08 4.32
C LYS A 65 9.21 -19.41 3.14
N LEU A 66 10.52 -19.54 3.06
CA LEU A 66 11.24 -18.96 1.94
C LEU A 66 10.72 -19.50 0.61
N SER A 67 10.24 -20.73 0.59
CA SER A 67 9.72 -21.31 -0.64
C SER A 67 8.47 -20.60 -1.16
N ASP A 68 7.81 -19.80 -0.32
CA ASP A 68 6.63 -19.05 -0.76
C ASP A 68 6.97 -17.73 -1.39
N ARG A 69 8.22 -17.34 -1.36
CA ARG A 69 8.63 -16.00 -1.77
C ARG A 69 8.21 -15.65 -3.19
N ALA A 70 8.46 -16.57 -4.13
CA ALA A 70 8.18 -16.25 -5.52
C ALA A 70 6.70 -16.07 -5.77
N ALA A 71 5.86 -16.91 -5.15
CA ALA A 71 4.43 -16.80 -5.34
C ALA A 71 3.87 -15.53 -4.71
N VAL A 72 4.33 -15.21 -3.50
CA VAL A 72 3.87 -14.01 -2.82
C VAL A 72 4.30 -12.78 -3.59
N ALA A 73 5.56 -12.70 -3.95
CA ALA A 73 6.06 -11.54 -4.68
C ALA A 73 5.37 -11.41 -6.02
N GLY A 74 5.16 -12.52 -6.72
CA GLY A 74 4.52 -12.46 -8.02
C GLY A 74 3.12 -11.89 -7.96
N LYS A 75 2.34 -12.29 -6.97
CA LYS A 75 0.97 -11.79 -6.85
C LYS A 75 0.94 -10.32 -6.46
N VAL A 76 1.80 -9.92 -5.54
CA VAL A 76 1.84 -8.53 -5.13
C VAL A 76 2.31 -7.64 -6.27
N GLU A 77 3.36 -8.07 -6.97
CA GLU A 77 3.89 -7.26 -8.06
C GLU A 77 2.93 -7.17 -9.24
N ALA A 78 2.14 -8.21 -9.47
CA ALA A 78 1.11 -8.12 -10.49
C ALA A 78 0.07 -7.07 -10.14
N ALA A 79 -0.32 -6.99 -8.86
CA ALA A 79 -1.26 -5.98 -8.42
C ALA A 79 -0.66 -4.58 -8.55
N LEU A 80 0.60 -4.43 -8.16
CA LEU A 80 1.28 -3.15 -8.27
C LEU A 80 1.37 -2.69 -9.72
N ALA A 81 1.77 -3.59 -10.60
CA ALA A 81 1.91 -3.24 -12.01
C ALA A 81 0.57 -2.88 -12.63
N SER A 82 -0.48 -3.59 -12.24
CA SER A 82 -1.80 -3.32 -12.76
C SER A 82 -2.32 -1.96 -12.32
N CYS A 83 -2.02 -1.55 -11.11
CA CYS A 83 -2.60 -0.33 -10.54
C CYS A 83 -1.69 0.87 -10.63
N LEU A 84 -0.38 0.66 -10.58
CA LEU A 84 0.59 1.75 -10.54
C LEU A 84 1.52 1.80 -11.75
N GLY A 85 1.39 0.85 -12.66
CA GLY A 85 2.28 0.82 -13.83
C GLY A 85 3.72 0.63 -13.43
N ASP A 86 4.54 1.64 -13.71
CA ASP A 86 5.97 1.58 -13.38
C ASP A 86 6.32 2.32 -12.10
N SER A 87 5.33 2.87 -11.42
CA SER A 87 5.59 3.78 -10.31
C SER A 87 5.72 3.05 -8.97
N TRP A 88 6.49 1.98 -8.98
CA TRP A 88 6.74 1.21 -7.76
C TRP A 88 8.08 0.52 -7.89
N GLU A 89 8.62 0.12 -6.76
CA GLU A 89 9.86 -0.64 -6.75
C GLU A 89 9.95 -1.48 -5.48
N LEU A 90 10.75 -2.51 -5.55
CA LEU A 90 11.04 -3.33 -4.39
C LEU A 90 11.99 -2.54 -3.50
N ASN A 91 11.63 -2.40 -2.25
CA ASN A 91 12.44 -1.62 -1.33
C ASN A 91 13.34 -2.48 -0.45
N SER A 92 12.82 -3.53 0.11
CA SER A 92 13.65 -4.37 0.97
C SER A 92 13.09 -5.77 1.09
N ILE A 93 13.99 -6.70 1.41
CA ILE A 93 13.65 -8.07 1.74
C ILE A 93 14.41 -8.38 3.01
N GLN A 94 13.72 -8.81 4.04
CA GLN A 94 14.32 -9.06 5.33
C GLN A 94 13.78 -10.34 5.94
N HIS A 95 14.53 -10.89 6.85
CA HIS A 95 14.04 -11.98 7.69
C HIS A 95 14.04 -11.45 9.12
N GLU A 96 12.87 -11.44 9.73
CA GLU A 96 12.72 -10.90 11.07
C GLU A 96 12.94 -12.01 12.07
N THR A 97 13.97 -11.90 12.86
CA THR A 97 14.30 -12.97 13.79
C THR A 97 13.28 -13.09 14.91
N GLU A 98 12.65 -11.98 15.28
CA GLU A 98 11.69 -12.00 16.38
C GLU A 98 10.43 -12.75 16.04
N THR A 99 9.97 -12.65 14.82
CA THR A 99 8.74 -13.29 14.39
C THR A 99 8.99 -14.56 13.61
N GLY A 100 10.20 -14.72 13.08
CA GLY A 100 10.51 -15.81 12.19
C GLY A 100 9.95 -15.63 10.80
N LEU A 101 9.46 -14.44 10.47
CA LEU A 101 8.83 -14.20 9.18
C LEU A 101 9.77 -13.52 8.23
N PHE A 102 9.60 -13.83 6.96
CA PHE A 102 10.22 -13.04 5.90
C PHE A 102 9.31 -11.84 5.64
N HIS A 103 9.92 -10.73 5.32
CA HIS A 103 9.21 -9.48 5.12
C HIS A 103 9.75 -8.82 3.85
N ILE A 104 8.87 -8.59 2.90
CA ILE A 104 9.22 -7.87 1.69
C ILE A 104 8.43 -6.57 1.70
N GLU A 105 9.12 -5.49 1.37
CA GLU A 105 8.47 -4.20 1.27
C GLU A 105 8.64 -3.65 -0.13
N TRP A 106 7.55 -3.18 -0.70
CA TRP A 106 7.55 -2.43 -1.95
C TRP A 106 7.07 -1.03 -1.64
N VAL A 107 7.58 -0.07 -2.37
CA VAL A 107 7.12 1.31 -2.26
C VAL A 107 6.69 1.76 -3.62
N GLY A 108 5.71 2.63 -3.65
CA GLY A 108 5.21 3.16 -4.89
C GLY A 108 4.75 4.58 -4.71
N GLU A 109 4.27 5.14 -5.80
CA GLU A 109 3.83 6.51 -5.77
C GLU A 109 2.52 6.62 -6.52
N VAL A 110 1.58 7.29 -5.95
CA VAL A 110 0.33 7.58 -6.62
C VAL A 110 0.12 9.08 -6.60
N PHE A 111 -0.62 9.55 -7.56
CA PHE A 111 -0.91 10.96 -7.69
C PHE A 111 -2.40 11.17 -7.52
N GLY A 112 -2.75 12.28 -6.94
CA GLY A 112 -4.15 12.57 -6.76
C GLY A 112 -4.33 14.03 -6.45
N THR A 113 -5.55 14.46 -6.53
CA THR A 113 -5.91 15.82 -6.21
C THR A 113 -6.51 15.83 -4.82
N ILE A 114 -5.93 16.63 -3.96
CA ILE A 114 -6.50 16.81 -2.66
C ILE A 114 -7.47 17.94 -2.74
N THR A 115 -8.72 17.64 -2.52
CA THR A 115 -9.68 18.68 -2.35
C THR A 115 -10.08 18.63 -0.91
N ALA A 116 -10.50 19.73 -0.40
CA ALA A 116 -11.01 19.72 0.95
C ALA A 116 -12.10 18.69 0.99
N PRO A 117 -12.16 17.90 2.03
CA PRO A 117 -13.22 16.92 2.10
C PRO A 117 -14.50 17.67 2.09
N PRO A 118 -15.49 17.08 1.50
CA PRO A 118 -16.78 17.70 1.57
C PRO A 118 -17.06 17.87 3.02
N GLU A 119 -17.61 18.96 3.33
CA GLU A 119 -17.93 19.21 4.61
C GLU A 119 -18.70 18.18 5.11
N PRO A 120 -18.35 17.73 6.13
CA PRO A 120 -19.00 16.61 6.60
C PRO A 120 -20.41 16.86 6.58
N GLU A 121 -20.65 16.68 5.99
CA GLU A 121 -21.56 16.88 5.85
C GLU A 121 -22.22 16.80 6.76
N GLY A 122 -22.02 17.39 7.03
CA GLY A 122 -22.44 17.38 7.64
C GLY A 122 -22.62 17.16 8.26
N ASP A 123 -22.38 17.41 8.26
CA ASP A 123 -22.49 17.20 8.59
C ASP A 123 -22.61 16.87 8.89
N ALA A 124 -22.77 16.92 9.03
CA ALA A 124 -22.94 16.74 9.14
C ALA A 124 -22.95 16.57 9.66
#